data_c3b401ba89d540aa0dee6e2746db8262
#
_entry.id   c3b401ba89d540aa0dee6e2746db8262
#
_cell.length_a   1.000
_cell.length_b   1.000
_cell.length_c   1.000
_cell.angle_alpha   90.00
_cell.angle_beta   90.00
_cell.angle_gamma   90.00
#
_symmetry.space_group_name_H-M   'P 1'
#
loop_
_entity.id
_entity.type
_entity.pdbx_description
1 polymer ?
#
loop_
_entity_poly.entity_id
_entity_poly.type
_entity_poly.pdbx_seq_one_letter_code
_entity_poly.pdbx_strand_id
1 'polypeptide(L)'
;MRYLRFTLMALGLVLSSFVFAQRNTAYQQYVDKYKDAAIEQMHRYKIPASITLAQALLESGAGTSYLAKNANNHFGIKVGMGWNGPYVTRDDDHKDERFRKYKNVEDSYEDHSQFLLKDRYKRLFDLNPLDYKAWARGLKACGYATSPTYADRLINIIETYELDDYDEDRIGLRKRKKKDAEYVPVMQTRHSVRMVNGIQCVTARAGDTWD
;
A
#
# COMPACT_ATOMS: atom_id res chain seq x y z
N MET A 1 5.77 64.40 31.01
CA MET A 1 5.97 62.95 31.27
C MET A 1 5.25 62.14 30.17
N ARG A 2 6.01 61.58 29.23
CA ARG A 2 5.47 60.86 28.06
C ARG A 2 5.57 59.35 28.38
N TYR A 3 4.43 58.69 28.49
CA TYR A 3 4.38 57.20 28.65
C TYR A 3 4.61 56.53 27.31
N LEU A 4 5.73 55.84 27.19
CA LEU A 4 6.11 54.99 26.05
C LEU A 4 5.34 53.67 26.19
N ARG A 5 4.35 53.44 25.34
CA ARG A 5 3.63 52.16 25.24
C ARG A 5 4.43 51.21 24.39
N PHE A 6 5.05 50.21 24.99
CA PHE A 6 5.61 49.05 24.30
C PHE A 6 4.46 48.07 23.97
N THR A 7 4.08 48.00 22.72
CA THR A 7 3.24 46.91 22.20
C THR A 7 4.14 45.71 21.91
N LEU A 8 4.06 44.67 22.77
CA LEU A 8 4.62 43.37 22.48
C LEU A 8 3.77 42.71 21.40
N MET A 9 4.32 42.60 20.18
CA MET A 9 3.79 41.70 19.13
C MET A 9 4.21 40.27 19.50
N ALA A 10 3.28 39.50 20.07
CA ALA A 10 3.43 38.07 20.24
C ALA A 10 3.29 37.41 18.87
N LEU A 11 4.42 37.07 18.26
CA LEU A 11 4.48 36.25 17.05
C LEU A 11 4.13 34.79 17.43
N GLY A 12 2.85 34.45 17.29
CA GLY A 12 2.37 33.07 17.48
C GLY A 12 2.91 32.18 16.38
N LEU A 13 3.98 31.45 16.67
CA LEU A 13 4.40 30.29 15.86
C LEU A 13 3.33 29.21 15.98
N VAL A 14 2.44 29.13 15.01
CA VAL A 14 1.57 27.97 14.82
C VAL A 14 2.45 26.82 14.32
N LEU A 15 2.98 26.05 15.26
CA LEU A 15 3.54 24.73 15.01
C LEU A 15 2.38 23.83 14.63
N SER A 16 2.09 23.73 13.33
CA SER A 16 1.24 22.67 12.81
C SER A 16 1.99 21.34 13.05
N SER A 17 1.65 20.71 14.16
CA SER A 17 2.07 19.34 14.47
C SER A 17 1.44 18.44 13.43
N PHE A 18 2.18 18.11 12.37
CA PHE A 18 1.85 16.97 11.53
C PHE A 18 1.95 15.74 12.42
N VAL A 19 0.81 15.27 12.90
CA VAL A 19 0.71 13.94 13.51
C VAL A 19 0.91 12.95 12.38
N PHE A 20 2.15 12.59 12.11
CA PHE A 20 2.45 11.41 11.35
C PHE A 20 1.93 10.23 12.18
N ALA A 21 0.83 9.64 11.76
CA ALA A 21 0.41 8.35 12.30
C ALA A 21 1.62 7.42 12.19
N GLN A 22 2.15 6.97 13.33
CA GLN A 22 3.35 6.14 13.36
C GLN A 22 3.03 4.83 12.62
N ARG A 23 3.61 4.65 11.44
CA ARG A 23 3.42 3.43 10.64
C ARG A 23 3.88 2.24 11.45
N ASN A 24 3.04 1.22 11.55
CA ASN A 24 3.42 -0.03 12.21
C ASN A 24 4.44 -0.76 11.34
N THR A 25 5.63 -1.00 11.89
CA THR A 25 6.74 -1.65 11.17
C THR A 25 6.36 -3.04 10.66
N ALA A 26 5.58 -3.82 11.42
CA ALA A 26 5.12 -5.14 10.98
C ALA A 26 4.18 -5.06 9.77
N TYR A 27 3.33 -4.04 9.70
CA TYR A 27 2.46 -3.80 8.55
C TYR A 27 3.30 -3.42 7.32
N GLN A 28 4.28 -2.53 7.47
CA GLN A 28 5.16 -2.15 6.36
C GLN A 28 5.95 -3.35 5.84
N GLN A 29 6.51 -4.17 6.73
CA GLN A 29 7.23 -5.41 6.35
C GLN A 29 6.32 -6.39 5.61
N TYR A 30 5.05 -6.49 6.03
CA TYR A 30 4.07 -7.31 5.32
C TYR A 30 3.80 -6.80 3.91
N VAL A 31 3.60 -5.49 3.75
CA VAL A 31 3.42 -4.85 2.43
C VAL A 31 4.63 -5.12 1.54
N ASP A 32 5.85 -4.85 2.03
CA ASP A 32 7.09 -5.05 1.27
C ASP A 32 7.24 -6.50 0.80
N LYS A 33 6.79 -7.46 1.61
CA LYS A 33 6.87 -8.89 1.30
C LYS A 33 5.84 -9.34 0.27
N TYR A 34 4.62 -8.81 0.28
CA TYR A 34 3.50 -9.37 -0.49
C TYR A 34 2.93 -8.42 -1.56
N LYS A 35 3.49 -7.23 -1.74
CA LYS A 35 3.04 -6.27 -2.76
C LYS A 35 3.06 -6.86 -4.17
N ASP A 36 4.11 -7.62 -4.50
CA ASP A 36 4.24 -8.18 -5.85
C ASP A 36 3.17 -9.24 -6.12
N ALA A 37 2.81 -10.05 -5.11
CA ALA A 37 1.69 -10.98 -5.22
C ALA A 37 0.36 -10.23 -5.45
N ALA A 38 0.10 -9.13 -4.72
CA ALA A 38 -1.10 -8.34 -4.93
C ALA A 38 -1.15 -7.67 -6.31
N ILE A 39 -0.02 -7.16 -6.81
CA ILE A 39 0.10 -6.59 -8.15
C ILE A 39 -0.15 -7.68 -9.22
N GLU A 40 0.36 -8.89 -9.04
CA GLU A 40 0.08 -10.01 -9.94
C GLU A 40 -1.41 -10.31 -9.99
N GLN A 41 -2.08 -10.39 -8.84
CA GLN A 41 -3.53 -10.59 -8.79
C GLN A 41 -4.30 -9.47 -9.48
N MET A 42 -3.88 -8.22 -9.31
CA MET A 42 -4.46 -7.07 -10.02
C MET A 42 -4.35 -7.21 -11.54
N HIS A 43 -3.19 -7.63 -12.06
CA HIS A 43 -3.02 -7.86 -13.50
C HIS A 43 -3.92 -8.97 -14.04
N ARG A 44 -4.06 -10.07 -13.28
CA ARG A 44 -4.84 -11.23 -13.68
C ARG A 44 -6.35 -11.03 -13.52
N TYR A 45 -6.78 -10.49 -12.39
CA TYR A 45 -8.19 -10.47 -11.98
C TYR A 45 -8.82 -9.06 -11.95
N LYS A 46 -8.05 -8.01 -12.20
CA LYS A 46 -8.50 -6.61 -12.24
C LYS A 46 -9.00 -6.07 -10.89
N ILE A 47 -8.61 -6.70 -9.80
CA ILE A 47 -8.86 -6.23 -8.44
C ILE A 47 -7.71 -5.30 -8.05
N PRO A 48 -7.96 -4.08 -7.53
CA PRO A 48 -6.89 -3.17 -7.12
C PRO A 48 -5.91 -3.83 -6.14
N ALA A 49 -4.61 -3.65 -6.35
CA ALA A 49 -3.58 -4.19 -5.48
C ALA A 49 -3.69 -3.62 -4.07
N SER A 50 -4.04 -2.32 -3.94
CA SER A 50 -4.31 -1.64 -2.68
C SER A 50 -5.40 -2.34 -1.88
N ILE A 51 -6.49 -2.71 -2.51
CA ILE A 51 -7.61 -3.44 -1.89
C ILE A 51 -7.16 -4.82 -1.42
N THR A 52 -6.48 -5.57 -2.27
CA THR A 52 -5.97 -6.91 -1.93
C THR A 52 -5.02 -6.85 -0.73
N LEU A 53 -4.06 -5.91 -0.72
CA LEU A 53 -3.11 -5.71 0.38
C LEU A 53 -3.81 -5.28 1.67
N ALA A 54 -4.73 -4.31 1.60
CA ALA A 54 -5.45 -3.82 2.77
C ALA A 54 -6.30 -4.92 3.42
N GLN A 55 -6.98 -5.74 2.61
CA GLN A 55 -7.72 -6.90 3.10
C GLN A 55 -6.77 -7.92 3.74
N ALA A 56 -5.69 -8.29 3.07
CA ALA A 56 -4.71 -9.24 3.59
C ALA A 56 -4.10 -8.77 4.92
N LEU A 57 -3.74 -7.49 5.05
CA LEU A 57 -3.25 -6.88 6.30
C LEU A 57 -4.29 -6.99 7.41
N LEU A 58 -5.53 -6.61 7.10
CA LEU A 58 -6.62 -6.55 8.07
C LEU A 58 -7.01 -7.93 8.58
N GLU A 59 -7.25 -8.87 7.65
CA GLU A 59 -7.75 -10.22 7.96
C GLU A 59 -6.69 -11.12 8.60
N SER A 60 -5.42 -10.94 8.22
CA SER A 60 -4.32 -11.74 8.76
C SER A 60 -3.62 -11.13 9.98
N GLY A 61 -3.94 -9.88 10.35
CA GLY A 61 -3.16 -9.13 11.33
C GLY A 61 -1.70 -9.01 10.91
N ALA A 62 -1.45 -8.59 9.66
CA ALA A 62 -0.12 -8.56 9.05
C ALA A 62 0.60 -9.92 9.06
N GLY A 63 -0.13 -11.00 8.79
CA GLY A 63 0.40 -12.36 8.72
C GLY A 63 0.66 -13.01 10.09
N THR A 64 0.22 -12.38 11.18
CA THR A 64 0.45 -12.90 12.54
C THR A 64 -0.68 -13.77 13.08
N SER A 65 -1.85 -13.75 12.45
CA SER A 65 -3.01 -14.54 12.85
C SER A 65 -2.74 -16.05 12.81
N TYR A 66 -3.51 -16.82 13.58
CA TYR A 66 -3.42 -18.28 13.57
C TYR A 66 -3.60 -18.86 12.16
N LEU A 67 -4.58 -18.37 11.40
CA LEU A 67 -4.87 -18.85 10.06
C LEU A 67 -3.74 -18.52 9.07
N ALA A 68 -3.15 -17.33 9.18
CA ALA A 68 -2.00 -16.97 8.35
C ALA A 68 -0.79 -17.87 8.63
N LYS A 69 -0.47 -18.13 9.91
CA LYS A 69 0.71 -18.91 10.31
C LYS A 69 0.56 -20.42 10.07
N ASN A 70 -0.62 -20.98 10.31
CA ASN A 70 -0.80 -22.44 10.32
C ASN A 70 -1.50 -22.98 9.06
N ALA A 71 -2.14 -22.09 8.30
CA ALA A 71 -2.89 -22.47 7.11
C ALA A 71 -2.52 -21.66 5.85
N ASN A 72 -1.57 -20.74 5.92
CA ASN A 72 -1.28 -19.75 4.87
C ASN A 72 -2.54 -18.99 4.39
N ASN A 73 -3.57 -18.92 5.23
CA ASN A 73 -4.86 -18.31 4.89
C ASN A 73 -4.88 -16.86 5.40
N HIS A 74 -4.52 -15.95 4.52
CA HIS A 74 -4.36 -14.53 4.83
C HIS A 74 -5.66 -13.72 4.72
N PHE A 75 -6.74 -14.33 4.25
CA PHE A 75 -8.04 -13.68 4.05
C PHE A 75 -9.18 -14.30 4.86
N GLY A 76 -8.87 -15.28 5.71
CA GLY A 76 -9.89 -15.94 6.53
C GLY A 76 -10.95 -16.71 5.71
N ILE A 77 -10.59 -17.21 4.52
CA ILE A 77 -11.58 -17.88 3.67
C ILE A 77 -11.98 -19.21 4.27
N LYS A 78 -13.30 -19.33 4.56
CA LYS A 78 -13.94 -20.54 5.10
C LYS A 78 -14.12 -21.60 4.01
N VAL A 79 -14.16 -22.85 4.43
CA VAL A 79 -14.52 -23.96 3.53
C VAL A 79 -15.97 -23.77 3.11
N GLY A 80 -16.20 -23.77 1.80
CA GLY A 80 -17.51 -23.69 1.19
C GLY A 80 -17.71 -24.78 0.15
N MET A 81 -18.87 -24.77 -0.52
CA MET A 81 -19.15 -25.71 -1.59
C MET A 81 -18.05 -25.66 -2.67
N GLY A 82 -17.59 -26.85 -3.08
CA GLY A 82 -16.55 -27.00 -4.12
C GLY A 82 -15.12 -27.00 -3.59
N TRP A 83 -14.88 -26.79 -2.29
CA TRP A 83 -13.55 -26.93 -1.72
C TRP A 83 -13.23 -28.38 -1.38
N ASN A 84 -12.25 -28.98 -2.05
CA ASN A 84 -11.77 -30.34 -1.82
C ASN A 84 -10.36 -30.40 -1.23
N GLY A 85 -9.78 -29.21 -0.93
CA GLY A 85 -8.44 -29.09 -0.37
C GLY A 85 -8.40 -29.29 1.15
N PRO A 86 -7.20 -29.25 1.74
CA PRO A 86 -7.02 -29.35 3.19
C PRO A 86 -7.64 -28.12 3.91
N TYR A 87 -7.94 -28.31 5.20
CA TYR A 87 -8.50 -27.26 6.05
C TYR A 87 -7.93 -27.35 7.46
N VAL A 88 -8.11 -26.28 8.21
CA VAL A 88 -7.91 -26.21 9.65
C VAL A 88 -9.23 -25.83 10.30
N THR A 89 -9.43 -26.27 11.56
CA THR A 89 -10.61 -25.94 12.34
C THR A 89 -10.27 -24.87 13.38
N ARG A 90 -11.14 -23.88 13.55
CA ARG A 90 -11.02 -22.84 14.55
C ARG A 90 -12.39 -22.28 14.90
N ASP A 91 -12.56 -21.87 16.16
CA ASP A 91 -13.73 -21.12 16.60
C ASP A 91 -13.67 -19.70 16.04
N ASP A 92 -14.79 -19.25 15.45
CA ASP A 92 -15.00 -17.93 14.91
C ASP A 92 -16.45 -17.50 15.22
N ASP A 93 -17.30 -17.21 14.24
CA ASP A 93 -18.73 -16.94 14.46
C ASP A 93 -19.45 -18.17 15.08
N HIS A 94 -19.00 -19.37 14.74
CA HIS A 94 -19.43 -20.63 15.30
C HIS A 94 -18.25 -21.47 15.76
N LYS A 95 -18.54 -22.42 16.66
CA LYS A 95 -17.55 -23.40 17.10
C LYS A 95 -17.15 -24.32 15.95
N ASP A 96 -15.86 -24.69 15.92
CA ASP A 96 -15.31 -25.66 14.97
C ASP A 96 -15.49 -25.29 13.49
N GLU A 97 -15.48 -24.00 13.14
CA GLU A 97 -15.57 -23.59 11.75
C GLU A 97 -14.31 -23.98 10.96
N ARG A 98 -14.52 -24.38 9.70
CA ARG A 98 -13.47 -24.88 8.83
C ARG A 98 -12.95 -23.78 7.93
N PHE A 99 -11.64 -23.55 7.94
CA PHE A 99 -10.95 -22.58 7.10
C PHE A 99 -10.03 -23.29 6.12
N ARG A 100 -9.98 -22.80 4.89
CA ARG A 100 -9.12 -23.36 3.85
C ARG A 100 -7.66 -23.29 4.28
N LYS A 101 -6.89 -24.34 3.96
CA LYS A 101 -5.46 -24.39 4.18
C LYS A 101 -4.76 -24.43 2.81
N TYR A 102 -3.80 -23.55 2.61
CA TYR A 102 -3.05 -23.43 1.37
C TYR A 102 -1.63 -23.94 1.51
N LYS A 103 -1.02 -24.31 0.40
CA LYS A 103 0.36 -24.77 0.35
C LYS A 103 1.36 -23.63 0.63
N ASN A 104 1.06 -22.45 0.10
CA ASN A 104 1.81 -21.21 0.24
C ASN A 104 0.86 -20.02 0.36
N VAL A 105 1.40 -18.81 0.54
CA VAL A 105 0.60 -17.59 0.69
C VAL A 105 0.02 -17.14 -0.64
N GLU A 106 0.76 -17.35 -1.72
CA GLU A 106 0.34 -16.98 -3.08
C GLU A 106 -0.96 -17.69 -3.49
N ASP A 107 -1.12 -18.98 -3.10
CA ASP A 107 -2.37 -19.72 -3.30
C ASP A 107 -3.55 -19.07 -2.56
N SER A 108 -3.30 -18.48 -1.40
CA SER A 108 -4.33 -17.73 -0.65
C SER A 108 -4.73 -16.43 -1.37
N TYR A 109 -3.78 -15.71 -1.96
CA TYR A 109 -4.05 -14.51 -2.76
C TYR A 109 -4.83 -14.86 -4.03
N GLU A 110 -4.46 -15.95 -4.69
CA GLU A 110 -5.15 -16.46 -5.87
C GLU A 110 -6.60 -16.83 -5.55
N ASP A 111 -6.82 -17.62 -4.51
CA ASP A 111 -8.16 -18.04 -4.09
C ASP A 111 -9.03 -16.87 -3.63
N HIS A 112 -8.43 -15.87 -2.97
CA HIS A 112 -9.13 -14.63 -2.63
C HIS A 112 -9.60 -13.88 -3.88
N SER A 113 -8.75 -13.79 -4.90
CA SER A 113 -9.12 -13.14 -6.15
C SER A 113 -10.28 -13.89 -6.84
N GLN A 114 -10.22 -15.22 -6.89
CA GLN A 114 -11.31 -16.05 -7.41
C GLN A 114 -12.59 -15.92 -6.57
N PHE A 115 -12.46 -15.78 -5.25
CA PHE A 115 -13.60 -15.55 -4.36
C PHE A 115 -14.33 -14.24 -4.71
N LEU A 116 -13.63 -13.19 -5.10
CA LEU A 116 -14.22 -11.91 -5.51
C LEU A 116 -14.82 -11.94 -6.92
N LEU A 117 -14.60 -12.99 -7.72
CA LEU A 117 -15.29 -13.16 -9.00
C LEU A 117 -16.73 -13.68 -8.88
N LYS A 118 -17.18 -14.06 -7.69
CA LYS A 118 -18.55 -14.53 -7.46
C LYS A 118 -19.58 -13.44 -7.79
N ASP A 119 -20.77 -13.86 -8.24
CA ASP A 119 -21.84 -12.97 -8.72
C ASP A 119 -22.14 -11.80 -7.78
N ARG A 120 -22.12 -12.04 -6.46
CA ARG A 120 -22.38 -11.00 -5.45
C ARG A 120 -21.42 -9.80 -5.50
N TYR A 121 -20.23 -9.99 -6.09
CA TYR A 121 -19.19 -8.97 -6.21
C TYR A 121 -19.06 -8.40 -7.62
N LYS A 122 -19.77 -8.89 -8.63
CA LYS A 122 -19.65 -8.47 -10.04
C LYS A 122 -19.67 -6.95 -10.22
N ARG A 123 -20.56 -6.24 -9.50
CA ARG A 123 -20.69 -4.78 -9.59
C ARG A 123 -19.41 -4.02 -9.18
N LEU A 124 -18.47 -4.65 -8.48
CA LEU A 124 -17.20 -4.01 -8.13
C LEU A 124 -16.34 -3.76 -9.37
N PHE A 125 -16.46 -4.61 -10.36
CA PHE A 125 -15.66 -4.55 -11.58
C PHE A 125 -16.13 -3.45 -12.56
N ASP A 126 -17.29 -2.82 -12.30
CA ASP A 126 -17.78 -1.62 -12.99
C ASP A 126 -17.17 -0.34 -12.41
N LEU A 127 -16.51 -0.41 -11.24
CA LEU A 127 -15.88 0.71 -10.59
C LEU A 127 -14.55 1.08 -11.26
N ASN A 128 -14.17 2.37 -11.14
CA ASN A 128 -12.82 2.77 -11.50
C ASN A 128 -11.80 2.00 -10.63
N PRO A 129 -10.86 1.26 -11.23
CA PRO A 129 -9.87 0.48 -10.48
C PRO A 129 -8.90 1.34 -9.65
N LEU A 130 -8.81 2.64 -9.90
CA LEU A 130 -8.04 3.57 -9.09
C LEU A 130 -8.86 4.23 -7.96
N ASP A 131 -10.16 3.97 -7.89
CA ASP A 131 -11.01 4.45 -6.81
C ASP A 131 -11.13 3.39 -5.70
N TYR A 132 -10.05 3.23 -4.93
CA TYR A 132 -10.03 2.28 -3.80
C TYR A 132 -11.12 2.59 -2.76
N LYS A 133 -11.57 3.86 -2.64
CA LYS A 133 -12.65 4.23 -1.70
C LYS A 133 -13.99 3.66 -2.15
N ALA A 134 -14.29 3.74 -3.44
CA ALA A 134 -15.48 3.11 -4.00
C ALA A 134 -15.41 1.58 -3.87
N TRP A 135 -14.24 0.97 -4.12
CA TRP A 135 -14.01 -0.45 -3.95
C TRP A 135 -14.22 -0.91 -2.50
N ALA A 136 -13.64 -0.23 -1.51
CA ALA A 136 -13.80 -0.56 -0.10
C ALA A 136 -15.26 -0.51 0.36
N ARG A 137 -15.98 0.55 -0.01
CA ARG A 137 -17.42 0.70 0.27
C ARG A 137 -18.25 -0.35 -0.48
N GLY A 138 -17.90 -0.64 -1.72
CA GLY A 138 -18.50 -1.68 -2.53
C GLY A 138 -18.37 -3.06 -1.91
N LEU A 139 -17.19 -3.45 -1.43
CA LEU A 139 -16.95 -4.70 -0.70
C LEU A 139 -17.88 -4.82 0.52
N LYS A 140 -17.97 -3.76 1.33
CA LYS A 140 -18.89 -3.71 2.47
C LYS A 140 -20.34 -3.87 2.02
N ALA A 141 -20.75 -3.16 0.99
CA ALA A 141 -22.12 -3.23 0.44
C ALA A 141 -22.45 -4.60 -0.19
N CYS A 142 -21.43 -5.32 -0.69
CA CYS A 142 -21.55 -6.70 -1.14
C CYS A 142 -21.56 -7.73 0.01
N GLY A 143 -21.42 -7.28 1.26
CA GLY A 143 -21.42 -8.15 2.43
C GLY A 143 -20.15 -8.99 2.57
N TYR A 144 -18.99 -8.45 2.21
CA TYR A 144 -17.71 -9.12 2.45
C TYR A 144 -17.45 -9.29 3.95
N ALA A 145 -17.79 -8.27 4.73
CA ALA A 145 -17.70 -8.31 6.19
C ALA A 145 -18.96 -7.71 6.83
N THR A 146 -19.27 -8.16 8.05
CA THR A 146 -20.43 -7.69 8.83
C THR A 146 -20.15 -6.35 9.52
N SER A 147 -18.91 -6.09 9.93
CA SER A 147 -18.50 -4.87 10.64
C SER A 147 -18.93 -3.60 9.91
N PRO A 148 -19.60 -2.64 10.58
CA PRO A 148 -20.02 -1.38 9.95
C PRO A 148 -18.83 -0.50 9.53
N THR A 149 -17.69 -0.61 10.20
CA THR A 149 -16.47 0.17 9.96
C THR A 149 -15.49 -0.47 8.97
N TYR A 150 -15.90 -1.58 8.33
CA TYR A 150 -14.99 -2.34 7.47
C TYR A 150 -14.36 -1.50 6.34
N ALA A 151 -15.20 -0.76 5.61
CA ALA A 151 -14.73 0.10 4.53
C ALA A 151 -13.74 1.17 5.01
N ASP A 152 -14.06 1.83 6.14
CA ASP A 152 -13.21 2.88 6.70
C ASP A 152 -11.85 2.32 7.18
N ARG A 153 -11.84 1.10 7.73
CA ARG A 153 -10.60 0.41 8.11
C ARG A 153 -9.72 0.12 6.91
N LEU A 154 -10.30 -0.36 5.80
CA LEU A 154 -9.55 -0.58 4.55
C LEU A 154 -8.99 0.75 4.01
N ILE A 155 -9.82 1.78 3.93
CA ILE A 155 -9.40 3.11 3.45
C ILE A 155 -8.25 3.64 4.30
N ASN A 156 -8.37 3.58 5.65
CA ASN A 156 -7.32 4.04 6.55
C ASN A 156 -6.01 3.27 6.36
N ILE A 157 -6.05 1.96 6.16
CA ILE A 157 -4.86 1.15 5.87
C ILE A 157 -4.24 1.60 4.55
N ILE A 158 -5.03 1.75 3.49
CA ILE A 158 -4.54 2.16 2.17
C ILE A 158 -3.86 3.53 2.26
N GLU A 159 -4.50 4.51 2.89
CA GLU A 159 -3.96 5.87 3.05
C GLU A 159 -2.73 5.92 3.96
N THR A 160 -2.70 5.13 5.06
CA THR A 160 -1.57 5.10 5.99
C THR A 160 -0.31 4.52 5.35
N TYR A 161 -0.45 3.49 4.53
CA TYR A 161 0.68 2.77 3.92
C TYR A 161 0.87 3.11 2.44
N GLU A 162 0.12 4.09 1.90
CA GLU A 162 0.19 4.55 0.50
C GLU A 162 0.05 3.39 -0.49
N LEU A 163 -0.90 2.48 -0.21
CA LEU A 163 -1.05 1.26 -1.00
C LEU A 163 -1.63 1.51 -2.39
N ASP A 164 -2.33 2.62 -2.59
CA ASP A 164 -2.88 3.05 -3.86
C ASP A 164 -1.79 3.35 -4.92
N ASP A 165 -0.57 3.63 -4.50
CA ASP A 165 0.58 3.71 -5.41
C ASP A 165 0.79 2.41 -6.21
N TYR A 166 0.41 1.25 -5.67
CA TYR A 166 0.52 -0.03 -6.36
C TYR A 166 -0.54 -0.23 -7.44
N ASP A 167 -1.68 0.48 -7.37
CA ASP A 167 -2.73 0.40 -8.37
C ASP A 167 -2.33 1.08 -9.69
N GLU A 168 -1.43 2.07 -9.64
CA GLU A 168 -0.89 2.74 -10.81
C GLU A 168 -0.04 1.83 -11.70
N ASP A 169 0.51 0.75 -11.16
CA ASP A 169 1.30 -0.22 -11.94
C ASP A 169 0.47 -0.88 -13.04
N ARG A 170 -0.85 -1.03 -12.85
CA ARG A 170 -1.78 -1.56 -13.84
C ARG A 170 -1.75 -0.80 -15.18
N ILE A 171 -1.54 0.51 -15.13
CA ILE A 171 -1.53 1.38 -16.32
C ILE A 171 -0.10 1.79 -16.70
N GLY A 172 0.92 1.21 -16.05
CA GLY A 172 2.31 1.49 -16.32
C GLY A 172 2.78 2.89 -15.88
N LEU A 173 1.97 3.62 -15.10
CA LEU A 173 2.30 4.96 -14.60
C LEU A 173 3.44 4.91 -13.59
N ARG A 174 3.49 3.86 -12.75
CA ARG A 174 4.54 3.69 -11.74
C ARG A 174 5.94 3.57 -12.37
N LYS A 175 6.04 2.86 -13.52
CA LYS A 175 7.31 2.78 -14.27
C LYS A 175 7.73 4.14 -14.83
N ARG A 176 6.76 5.01 -15.19
CA ARG A 176 7.06 6.38 -15.64
C ARG A 176 7.52 7.23 -14.46
N LYS A 177 6.79 7.28 -13.34
CA LYS A 177 7.19 8.04 -12.14
C LYS A 177 8.57 7.63 -11.64
N LYS A 178 8.89 6.32 -11.61
CA LYS A 178 10.22 5.83 -11.20
C LYS A 178 11.31 6.23 -12.20
N LYS A 179 11.00 6.19 -13.49
CA LYS A 179 11.93 6.63 -14.55
C LYS A 179 12.16 8.14 -14.52
N ASP A 180 11.11 8.91 -14.23
CA ASP A 180 11.18 10.37 -14.12
C ASP A 180 11.86 10.80 -12.81
N ALA A 181 11.70 10.03 -11.71
CA ALA A 181 12.42 10.27 -10.46
C ALA A 181 13.89 9.83 -10.53
N GLU A 182 14.23 8.85 -11.37
CA GLU A 182 15.61 8.40 -11.58
C GLU A 182 16.32 9.23 -12.69
N TYR A 183 15.56 9.92 -13.52
CA TYR A 183 16.05 10.91 -14.44
C TYR A 183 16.14 12.28 -13.73
N VAL A 184 17.07 12.38 -12.80
CA VAL A 184 17.71 13.65 -12.53
C VAL A 184 18.57 13.93 -13.77
N PRO A 185 18.27 14.94 -14.59
CA PRO A 185 19.20 15.29 -15.63
C PRO A 185 20.51 15.65 -14.92
N VAL A 186 21.49 14.77 -15.00
CA VAL A 186 22.86 15.16 -14.73
C VAL A 186 23.11 16.24 -15.77
N MET A 187 22.87 17.49 -15.37
CA MET A 187 23.45 18.61 -16.09
C MET A 187 24.95 18.30 -16.06
N GLN A 188 25.44 17.69 -17.14
CA GLN A 188 26.84 17.75 -17.46
C GLN A 188 27.13 19.23 -17.64
N THR A 189 27.41 19.90 -16.55
CA THR A 189 28.05 21.21 -16.57
C THR A 189 29.41 20.95 -17.17
N ARG A 190 29.51 21.06 -18.51
CA ARG A 190 30.79 21.05 -19.19
C ARG A 190 31.56 22.23 -18.62
N HIS A 191 32.49 21.95 -17.72
CA HIS A 191 33.41 22.95 -17.23
C HIS A 191 34.29 23.39 -18.41
N SER A 192 34.39 24.70 -18.60
CA SER A 192 35.35 25.21 -19.57
C SER A 192 36.77 24.99 -19.06
N VAL A 193 37.51 24.16 -19.75
CA VAL A 193 38.93 23.95 -19.46
C VAL A 193 39.72 25.19 -19.91
N ARG A 194 40.49 25.75 -18.99
CA ARG A 194 41.45 26.84 -19.29
C ARG A 194 42.87 26.37 -19.07
N MET A 195 43.77 26.80 -19.91
CA MET A 195 45.20 26.60 -19.70
C MET A 195 45.75 27.77 -18.89
N VAL A 196 46.34 27.47 -17.74
CA VAL A 196 47.03 28.44 -16.89
C VAL A 196 48.44 27.89 -16.64
N ASN A 197 49.43 28.63 -17.17
CA ASN A 197 50.85 28.25 -17.06
C ASN A 197 51.17 26.81 -17.55
N GLY A 198 50.52 26.39 -18.64
CA GLY A 198 50.69 25.04 -19.21
C GLY A 198 49.94 23.92 -18.50
N ILE A 199 49.14 24.22 -17.48
CA ILE A 199 48.31 23.24 -16.71
C ILE A 199 46.83 23.45 -17.10
N GLN A 200 46.14 22.35 -17.37
CA GLN A 200 44.70 22.36 -17.55
C GLN A 200 43.98 22.61 -16.24
N CYS A 201 43.20 23.66 -16.14
CA CYS A 201 42.44 24.04 -15.00
C CYS A 201 40.95 24.11 -15.32
N VAL A 202 40.12 23.64 -14.39
CA VAL A 202 38.66 23.79 -14.39
C VAL A 202 38.25 24.61 -13.18
N THR A 203 37.22 25.43 -13.32
CA THR A 203 36.68 26.17 -12.17
C THR A 203 35.62 25.32 -11.50
N ALA A 204 35.83 24.98 -10.23
CA ALA A 204 34.85 24.26 -9.40
C ALA A 204 33.57 25.10 -9.21
N ARG A 205 32.42 24.45 -9.21
CA ARG A 205 31.12 25.07 -8.97
C ARG A 205 30.43 24.36 -7.77
N ALA A 206 29.46 25.04 -7.19
CA ALA A 206 28.68 24.43 -6.12
C ALA A 206 27.97 23.15 -6.64
N GLY A 207 28.26 22.02 -6.01
CA GLY A 207 27.73 20.69 -6.40
C GLY A 207 28.73 19.80 -7.14
N ASP A 208 29.94 20.25 -7.43
CA ASP A 208 30.99 19.38 -7.99
C ASP A 208 31.49 18.38 -6.94
N THR A 209 31.61 17.13 -7.33
CA THR A 209 32.27 16.07 -6.55
C THR A 209 33.58 15.71 -7.23
N TRP A 210 34.60 15.43 -6.42
CA TRP A 210 35.91 14.96 -6.89
C TRP A 210 35.95 13.44 -6.64
N ASP A 211 35.64 12.65 -7.65
CA ASP A 211 35.90 11.22 -7.68
C ASP A 211 37.17 10.92 -8.44
#